data_3766e71ebc5002cde66c55107890b03d
#
_entry.id   3766e71ebc5002cde66c55107890b03d
#
_cell.length_a   1.000
_cell.length_b   1.000
_cell.length_c   1.000
_cell.angle_alpha   90.00
_cell.angle_beta   90.00
_cell.angle_gamma   90.00
#
_symmetry.space_group_name_H-M   'P 1'
#
loop_
_entity.id
_entity.type
_entity.pdbx_description
1 polymer ?
#
loop_
_entity_poly.entity_id
_entity_poly.type
_entity_poly.pdbx_seq_one_letter_code
_entity_poly.pdbx_strand_id
1 'polypeptide(L)'
;MDDSDRQRWLSTAILVGVHYPAVAIASSALAGAAASNQMQFFWRLSAFIISGVVFAAHIAYEHFRLRNTARPTAWHASVAVAFGAFALALAANIHDLGSASGYRPRMLIALVAWPLLTAVPAFIVALVVAVGLGVKRLGA
;
A
#
# COMPACT_ATOMS: atom_id res chain seq x y z
N MET A 1 7.82 14.05 -19.23
CA MET A 1 7.37 12.67 -19.01
C MET A 1 6.62 12.27 -20.26
N ASP A 2 7.18 11.32 -21.00
CA ASP A 2 6.60 10.81 -22.24
C ASP A 2 5.32 10.00 -21.91
N ASP A 3 4.39 9.91 -22.89
CA ASP A 3 3.12 9.17 -22.69
C ASP A 3 3.34 7.69 -22.33
N SER A 4 4.41 7.09 -22.86
CA SER A 4 4.81 5.72 -22.52
C SER A 4 5.26 5.57 -21.06
N ASP A 5 5.97 6.56 -20.51
CA ASP A 5 6.41 6.57 -19.12
C ASP A 5 5.24 6.79 -18.17
N ARG A 6 4.30 7.66 -18.55
CA ARG A 6 3.08 7.91 -17.80
C ARG A 6 2.20 6.66 -17.73
N GLN A 7 2.06 5.94 -18.83
CA GLN A 7 1.27 4.70 -18.87
C GLN A 7 1.91 3.59 -18.03
N ARG A 8 3.25 3.44 -18.08
CA ARG A 8 3.99 2.49 -17.24
C ARG A 8 3.86 2.80 -15.76
N TRP A 9 3.99 4.07 -15.40
CA TRP A 9 3.80 4.50 -14.02
C TRP A 9 2.38 4.21 -13.52
N LEU A 10 1.35 4.58 -14.28
CA LEU A 10 -0.05 4.34 -13.91
C LEU A 10 -0.33 2.84 -13.72
N SER A 11 0.12 2.00 -14.67
CA SER A 11 -0.08 0.55 -14.56
C SER A 11 0.62 -0.04 -13.34
N THR A 12 1.84 0.41 -13.02
CA THR A 12 2.57 -0.04 -11.84
C THR A 12 1.90 0.42 -10.55
N ALA A 13 1.47 1.69 -10.46
CA ALA A 13 0.78 2.23 -9.30
C ALA A 13 -0.55 1.51 -9.04
N ILE A 14 -1.31 1.20 -10.10
CA ILE A 14 -2.57 0.44 -9.99
C ILE A 14 -2.29 -1.00 -9.54
N LEU A 15 -1.35 -1.70 -10.17
CA LEU A 15 -1.00 -3.08 -9.81
C LEU A 15 -0.57 -3.19 -8.34
N VAL A 16 0.34 -2.32 -7.91
CA VAL A 16 0.80 -2.29 -6.51
C VAL A 16 -0.32 -1.86 -5.57
N GLY A 17 -1.10 -0.84 -5.95
CA GLY A 17 -2.22 -0.36 -5.14
C GLY A 17 -3.33 -1.40 -4.95
N VAL A 18 -3.63 -2.22 -5.96
CA VAL A 18 -4.61 -3.33 -5.87
C VAL A 18 -4.06 -4.51 -5.06
N HIS A 19 -2.74 -4.71 -5.07
CA HIS A 19 -2.12 -5.79 -4.31
C HIS A 19 -2.37 -5.66 -2.80
N TYR A 20 -2.28 -4.45 -2.24
CA TYR A 20 -2.47 -4.22 -0.81
C TYR A 20 -3.85 -4.65 -0.29
N PRO A 21 -4.98 -4.21 -0.87
CA PRO A 21 -6.29 -4.66 -0.43
C PRO A 21 -6.51 -6.15 -0.69
N ALA A 22 -5.98 -6.72 -1.77
CA ALA A 22 -6.11 -8.15 -2.06
C ALA A 22 -5.43 -9.00 -0.97
N VAL A 23 -4.19 -8.67 -0.59
CA VAL A 23 -3.45 -9.35 0.49
C VAL A 23 -4.16 -9.18 1.83
N ALA A 24 -4.63 -7.97 2.14
CA ALA A 24 -5.29 -7.70 3.41
C ALA A 24 -6.64 -8.44 3.53
N ILE A 25 -7.46 -8.47 2.47
CA ILE A 25 -8.74 -9.19 2.44
C ILE A 25 -8.50 -10.70 2.56
N ALA A 26 -7.57 -11.27 1.77
CA ALA A 26 -7.25 -12.69 1.83
C ALA A 26 -6.74 -13.09 3.22
N SER A 27 -5.80 -12.33 3.79
CA SER A 27 -5.24 -12.61 5.11
C SER A 27 -6.28 -12.43 6.22
N SER A 28 -7.20 -11.48 6.10
CA SER A 28 -8.30 -11.30 7.05
C SER A 28 -9.29 -12.45 7.01
N ALA A 29 -9.62 -12.97 5.82
CA ALA A 29 -10.48 -14.14 5.66
C ALA A 29 -9.83 -15.40 6.28
N LEU A 30 -8.53 -15.62 6.03
CA LEU A 30 -7.78 -16.73 6.62
C LEU A 30 -7.65 -16.59 8.13
N ALA A 31 -7.41 -15.39 8.64
CA ALA A 31 -7.37 -15.12 10.07
C ALA A 31 -8.75 -15.35 10.73
N GLY A 32 -9.84 -14.97 10.06
CA GLY A 32 -11.20 -15.19 10.55
C GLY A 32 -11.58 -16.67 10.59
N ALA A 33 -11.05 -17.50 9.69
CA ALA A 33 -11.24 -18.94 9.66
C ALA A 33 -10.30 -19.72 10.60
N ALA A 34 -9.32 -19.04 11.21
CA ALA A 34 -8.30 -19.70 12.02
C ALA A 34 -8.83 -20.13 13.40
N ALA A 35 -8.54 -21.38 13.78
CA ALA A 35 -9.00 -21.98 15.01
C ALA A 35 -8.29 -21.47 16.29
N SER A 36 -7.18 -20.74 16.16
CA SER A 36 -6.41 -20.25 17.30
C SER A 36 -5.95 -18.80 17.12
N ASN A 37 -5.77 -18.09 18.23
CA ASN A 37 -5.23 -16.72 18.24
C ASN A 37 -3.83 -16.64 17.64
N GLN A 38 -3.00 -17.68 17.81
CA GLN A 38 -1.66 -17.75 17.25
C GLN A 38 -1.70 -17.81 15.72
N MET A 39 -2.62 -18.58 15.15
CA MET A 39 -2.81 -18.67 13.70
C MET A 39 -3.38 -17.37 13.13
N GLN A 40 -4.28 -16.69 13.84
CA GLN A 40 -4.77 -15.37 13.46
C GLN A 40 -3.64 -14.35 13.42
N PHE A 41 -2.78 -14.33 14.44
CA PHE A 41 -1.60 -13.46 14.47
C PHE A 41 -0.66 -13.76 13.30
N PHE A 42 -0.41 -15.04 13.02
CA PHE A 42 0.43 -15.47 11.89
C PHE A 42 -0.08 -14.90 10.54
N TRP A 43 -1.38 -15.02 10.25
CA TRP A 43 -1.94 -14.49 9.01
C TRP A 43 -1.86 -12.97 8.91
N ARG A 44 -2.09 -12.26 10.02
CA ARG A 44 -1.94 -10.79 10.07
C ARG A 44 -0.50 -10.35 9.86
N LEU A 45 0.45 -11.04 10.50
CA LEU A 45 1.86 -10.77 10.34
C LEU A 45 2.34 -11.04 8.91
N SER A 46 1.87 -12.14 8.31
CA SER A 46 2.18 -12.49 6.91
C SER A 46 1.70 -11.40 5.94
N ALA A 47 0.48 -10.87 6.14
CA ALA A 47 -0.03 -9.75 5.33
C ALA A 47 0.89 -8.53 5.42
N PHE A 48 1.33 -8.20 6.63
CA PHE A 48 2.23 -7.06 6.87
C PHE A 48 3.59 -7.26 6.18
N ILE A 49 4.18 -8.45 6.32
CA ILE A 49 5.48 -8.78 5.69
C ILE A 49 5.36 -8.74 4.16
N ILE A 50 4.33 -9.37 3.58
CA ILE A 50 4.12 -9.40 2.13
C ILE A 50 3.94 -7.97 1.60
N SER A 51 3.12 -7.15 2.26
CA SER A 51 2.93 -5.75 1.88
C SER A 51 4.23 -4.95 1.96
N GLY A 52 5.05 -5.19 2.99
CA GLY A 52 6.37 -4.55 3.15
C GLY A 52 7.34 -4.94 2.03
N VAL A 53 7.37 -6.23 1.64
CA VAL A 53 8.20 -6.71 0.53
C VAL A 53 7.76 -6.08 -0.81
N VAL A 54 6.46 -6.01 -1.07
CA VAL A 54 5.92 -5.36 -2.29
C VAL A 54 6.26 -3.88 -2.31
N PHE A 55 6.15 -3.19 -1.17
CA PHE A 55 6.52 -1.79 -1.05
C PHE A 55 8.02 -1.56 -1.33
N ALA A 56 8.89 -2.38 -0.73
CA ALA A 56 10.33 -2.31 -0.98
C ALA A 56 10.68 -2.61 -2.45
N ALA A 57 10.03 -3.61 -3.05
CA ALA A 57 10.21 -3.95 -4.46
C ALA A 57 9.75 -2.80 -5.38
N HIS A 58 8.64 -2.12 -5.04
CA HIS A 58 8.16 -0.96 -5.79
C HIS A 58 9.20 0.18 -5.75
N ILE A 59 9.73 0.53 -4.57
CA ILE A 59 10.76 1.56 -4.44
C ILE A 59 12.01 1.18 -5.25
N ALA A 60 12.45 -0.07 -5.15
CA ALA A 60 13.60 -0.57 -5.91
C ALA A 60 13.37 -0.48 -7.43
N TYR A 61 12.19 -0.87 -7.91
CA TYR A 61 11.81 -0.77 -9.31
C TYR A 61 11.82 0.67 -9.81
N GLU A 62 11.21 1.59 -9.07
CA GLU A 62 11.21 3.03 -9.39
C GLU A 62 12.62 3.60 -9.45
N HIS A 63 13.46 3.24 -8.49
CA HIS A 63 14.81 3.77 -8.39
C HIS A 63 15.77 3.18 -9.44
N PHE A 64 15.78 1.86 -9.61
CA PHE A 64 16.76 1.18 -10.47
C PHE A 64 16.30 1.05 -11.92
N ARG A 65 15.01 0.79 -12.15
CA ARG A 65 14.49 0.53 -13.49
C ARG A 65 14.00 1.80 -14.18
N LEU A 66 13.25 2.64 -13.48
CA LEU A 66 12.74 3.89 -14.02
C LEU A 66 13.72 5.06 -13.82
N ARG A 67 14.79 4.85 -13.05
CA ARG A 67 15.82 5.86 -12.75
C ARG A 67 15.26 7.15 -12.13
N ASN A 68 14.15 7.05 -11.44
CA ASN A 68 13.54 8.18 -10.78
C ASN A 68 14.42 8.68 -9.62
N THR A 69 14.40 9.99 -9.41
CA THR A 69 15.01 10.59 -8.22
C THR A 69 14.20 10.27 -6.96
N ALA A 70 14.77 10.49 -5.79
CA ALA A 70 14.17 10.10 -4.51
C ALA A 70 12.74 10.66 -4.29
N ARG A 71 12.51 11.91 -4.70
CA ARG A 71 11.23 12.59 -4.49
C ARG A 71 10.08 12.00 -5.32
N PRO A 72 10.19 11.84 -6.65
CA PRO A 72 9.20 11.12 -7.45
C PRO A 72 8.97 9.68 -6.96
N THR A 73 10.03 8.93 -6.64
CA THR A 73 9.92 7.57 -6.10
C THR A 73 9.06 7.53 -4.84
N ALA A 74 9.33 8.44 -3.89
CA ALA A 74 8.57 8.53 -2.64
C ALA A 74 7.10 8.89 -2.90
N TRP A 75 6.85 9.81 -3.81
CA TRP A 75 5.49 10.21 -4.20
C TRP A 75 4.71 9.07 -4.82
N HIS A 76 5.30 8.37 -5.80
CA HIS A 76 4.66 7.24 -6.47
C HIS A 76 4.34 6.10 -5.50
N ALA A 77 5.28 5.76 -4.64
CA ALA A 77 5.09 4.72 -3.63
C ALA A 77 3.99 5.09 -2.62
N SER A 78 3.94 6.35 -2.17
CA SER A 78 2.90 6.80 -1.23
C SER A 78 1.51 6.85 -1.86
N VAL A 79 1.40 7.25 -3.14
CA VAL A 79 0.13 7.22 -3.88
C VAL A 79 -0.39 5.80 -4.05
N ALA A 80 0.48 4.83 -4.35
CA ALA A 80 0.08 3.42 -4.44
C ALA A 80 -0.44 2.88 -3.09
N VAL A 81 0.20 3.24 -1.99
CA VAL A 81 -0.25 2.87 -0.62
C VAL A 81 -1.58 3.57 -0.28
N ALA A 82 -1.72 4.86 -0.60
CA ALA A 82 -2.98 5.60 -0.40
C ALA A 82 -4.14 4.96 -1.16
N PHE A 83 -3.91 4.57 -2.41
CA PHE A 83 -4.91 3.89 -3.23
C PHE A 83 -5.34 2.55 -2.63
N GLY A 84 -4.38 1.75 -2.16
CA GLY A 84 -4.66 0.49 -1.46
C GLY A 84 -5.46 0.69 -0.16
N ALA A 85 -5.08 1.69 0.63
CA ALA A 85 -5.79 2.05 1.86
C ALA A 85 -7.21 2.57 1.60
N PHE A 86 -7.40 3.35 0.53
CA PHE A 86 -8.71 3.79 0.08
C PHE A 86 -9.59 2.60 -0.33
N ALA A 87 -9.06 1.67 -1.12
CA ALA A 87 -9.79 0.47 -1.54
C ALA A 87 -10.22 -0.39 -0.34
N LEU A 88 -9.36 -0.54 0.67
CA LEU A 88 -9.71 -1.22 1.92
C LEU A 88 -10.81 -0.50 2.71
N ALA A 89 -10.71 0.82 2.86
CA ALA A 89 -11.72 1.61 3.53
C ALA A 89 -13.06 1.56 2.78
N LEU A 90 -13.03 1.55 1.45
CA LEU A 90 -14.22 1.38 0.61
C LEU A 90 -14.85 -0.01 0.80
N ALA A 91 -14.06 -1.07 0.77
CA ALA A 91 -14.54 -2.44 1.01
C ALA A 91 -15.19 -2.58 2.40
N ALA A 92 -14.57 -1.97 3.43
CA ALA A 92 -15.14 -1.94 4.78
C ALA A 92 -16.47 -1.19 4.85
N ASN A 93 -16.59 -0.05 4.15
CA ASN A 93 -17.85 0.70 4.06
C ASN A 93 -18.95 -0.10 3.35
N ILE A 94 -18.63 -0.78 2.25
CA ILE A 94 -19.59 -1.64 1.53
C ILE A 94 -20.04 -2.79 2.43
N HIS A 95 -19.13 -3.41 3.15
CA HIS A 95 -19.46 -4.50 4.08
C HIS A 95 -20.38 -4.02 5.23
N ASP A 96 -20.10 -2.82 5.79
CA ASP A 96 -20.91 -2.23 6.87
C ASP A 96 -22.34 -1.89 6.40
N LEU A 97 -22.53 -1.48 5.13
CA LEU A 97 -23.85 -1.24 4.54
C LEU A 97 -24.72 -2.51 4.53
N GLY A 98 -24.10 -3.69 4.33
CA GLY A 98 -24.79 -4.99 4.36
C GLY A 98 -24.99 -5.58 5.75
N SER A 99 -24.46 -4.95 6.79
CA SER A 99 -24.51 -5.48 8.16
C SER A 99 -25.82 -5.14 8.88
N ALA A 100 -26.31 -6.04 9.71
CA ALA A 100 -27.52 -5.85 10.55
C ALA A 100 -27.36 -4.74 11.61
N SER A 101 -26.14 -4.29 11.89
CA SER A 101 -25.84 -3.26 12.89
C SER A 101 -26.17 -1.84 12.41
N GLY A 102 -26.55 -1.67 11.14
CA GLY A 102 -26.85 -0.38 10.53
C GLY A 102 -25.59 0.43 10.17
N TYR A 103 -25.74 1.29 9.17
CA TYR A 103 -24.65 2.11 8.65
C TYR A 103 -24.13 3.13 9.66
N ARG A 104 -22.82 3.23 9.79
CA ARG A 104 -22.14 4.17 10.70
C ARG A 104 -21.53 5.33 9.91
N PRO A 105 -22.07 6.56 9.97
CA PRO A 105 -21.59 7.71 9.17
C PRO A 105 -20.09 7.99 9.33
N ARG A 106 -19.50 7.69 10.51
CA ARG A 106 -18.05 7.82 10.75
C ARG A 106 -17.19 6.93 9.85
N MET A 107 -17.77 5.90 9.24
CA MET A 107 -17.04 5.06 8.26
C MET A 107 -16.71 5.84 6.98
N LEU A 108 -17.48 6.89 6.63
CA LEU A 108 -17.14 7.79 5.52
C LEU A 108 -15.85 8.56 5.78
N ILE A 109 -15.58 8.92 7.02
CA ILE A 109 -14.33 9.61 7.39
C ILE A 109 -13.13 8.72 7.10
N ALA A 110 -13.27 7.41 7.25
CA ALA A 110 -12.20 6.46 6.96
C ALA A 110 -11.75 6.48 5.49
N LEU A 111 -12.63 6.82 4.54
CA LEU A 111 -12.28 6.94 3.11
C LEU A 111 -11.22 8.02 2.85
N VAL A 112 -11.14 9.04 3.70
CA VAL A 112 -10.14 10.10 3.60
C VAL A 112 -9.02 9.92 4.63
N ALA A 113 -9.39 9.62 5.87
CA ALA A 113 -8.43 9.53 6.97
C ALA A 113 -7.45 8.36 6.78
N TRP A 114 -7.93 7.18 6.37
CA TRP A 114 -7.09 6.00 6.21
C TRP A 114 -6.01 6.14 5.13
N PRO A 115 -6.34 6.62 3.90
CA PRO A 115 -5.33 6.93 2.90
C PRO A 115 -4.28 7.94 3.38
N LEU A 116 -4.69 9.02 4.04
CA LEU A 116 -3.76 10.04 4.52
C LEU A 116 -2.82 9.51 5.61
N LEU A 117 -3.38 8.79 6.60
CA LEU A 117 -2.59 8.20 7.70
C LEU A 117 -1.58 7.15 7.23
N THR A 118 -1.84 6.48 6.12
CA THR A 118 -0.93 5.49 5.54
C THR A 118 0.05 6.09 4.53
N ALA A 119 -0.39 7.05 3.72
CA ALA A 119 0.44 7.68 2.69
C ALA A 119 1.58 8.51 3.28
N VAL A 120 1.33 9.26 4.37
CA VAL A 120 2.35 10.13 4.98
C VAL A 120 3.56 9.33 5.49
N PRO A 121 3.40 8.31 6.35
CA PRO A 121 4.56 7.49 6.76
C PRO A 121 5.17 6.73 5.58
N ALA A 122 4.38 6.24 4.63
CA ALA A 122 4.90 5.59 3.44
C ALA A 122 5.79 6.53 2.61
N PHE A 123 5.40 7.80 2.46
CA PHE A 123 6.21 8.81 1.78
C PHE A 123 7.56 9.02 2.49
N ILE A 124 7.54 9.17 3.81
CA ILE A 124 8.76 9.39 4.60
C ILE A 124 9.70 8.20 4.46
N VAL A 125 9.19 6.97 4.64
CA VAL A 125 9.99 5.75 4.51
C VAL A 125 10.57 5.61 3.10
N ALA A 126 9.74 5.79 2.06
CA ALA A 126 10.19 5.69 0.68
C ALA A 126 11.24 6.75 0.34
N LEU A 127 11.09 7.98 0.85
CA LEU A 127 12.06 9.06 0.65
C LEU A 127 13.41 8.71 1.28
N VAL A 128 13.41 8.25 2.53
CA VAL A 128 14.64 7.86 3.25
C VAL A 128 15.35 6.72 2.54
N VAL A 129 14.59 5.68 2.12
CA VAL A 129 15.15 4.53 1.40
C VAL A 129 15.71 4.96 0.04
N ALA A 130 14.98 5.75 -0.74
CA ALA A 130 15.40 6.19 -2.06
C ALA A 130 16.64 7.12 -2.00
N VAL A 131 16.74 8.00 -1.00
CA VAL A 131 17.94 8.81 -0.74
C VAL A 131 19.12 7.90 -0.40
N GLY A 132 18.94 6.94 0.50
CA GLY A 132 19.99 5.99 0.89
C GLY A 132 20.52 5.15 -0.30
N LEU A 133 19.63 4.74 -1.21
CA LEU A 133 20.01 4.04 -2.45
C LEU A 133 20.79 4.96 -3.40
N GLY A 134 20.42 6.25 -3.48
CA GLY A 134 21.09 7.25 -4.32
C GLY A 134 22.52 7.54 -3.86
N VAL A 135 22.76 7.64 -2.55
CA VAL A 135 24.09 7.88 -1.99
C VAL A 135 25.05 6.73 -2.31
N LYS A 136 24.61 5.47 -2.21
CA LYS A 136 25.42 4.30 -2.57
C LYS A 136 25.85 4.27 -4.05
N ARG A 137 25.09 4.92 -4.92
CA ARG A 137 25.38 4.95 -6.37
C ARG A 137 26.46 5.98 -6.73
N LEU A 138 26.68 7.00 -5.88
CA LEU A 138 27.70 8.03 -6.08
C LEU A 138 29.06 7.62 -5.48
N GLY A 139 29.10 6.59 -4.65
CA GLY A 139 30.32 6.09 -3.99
C GLY A 139 30.88 4.79 -4.58
N ALA A 140 30.29 4.28 -5.65
CA ALA A 140 30.74 3.11 -6.41
C ALA A 140 31.18 3.52 -7.83
#